data_dce937b3a46ac7d6f9777b601b15d2a0
#
_entry.id   dce937b3a46ac7d6f9777b601b15d2a0
#
_cell.length_a   1.000
_cell.length_b   1.000
_cell.length_c   1.000
_cell.angle_alpha   90.00
_cell.angle_beta   90.00
_cell.angle_gamma   90.00
#
_symmetry.space_group_name_H-M   'P 1'
#
loop_
_entity.id
_entity.type
_entity.pdbx_description
1 polymer ?
#
loop_
_entity_poly.entity_id
_entity_poly.type
_entity_poly.pdbx_seq_one_letter_code
_entity_poly.pdbx_strand_id
1 'polypeptide(L)' 'MKTLKIHNKDPNKISSLVEQFIDTGERPIQIITDCEHFSKRKKVVGDILNIKRSNKEIKYYCMFNTPYVTWRIYK' A
#
# COMPACT_ATOMS: atom_id res chain seq x y z
N MET A 1 10.76 3.38 -10.50
CA MET A 1 9.63 3.34 -9.55
C MET A 1 10.07 2.71 -8.23
N LYS A 2 9.88 3.40 -7.12
CA LYS A 2 10.19 2.82 -5.81
C LYS A 2 9.11 1.85 -5.38
N THR A 3 9.53 0.76 -4.74
CA THR A 3 8.65 -0.31 -4.30
C THR A 3 8.84 -0.60 -2.82
N LEU A 4 7.73 -0.65 -2.06
CA LEU A 4 7.73 -1.06 -0.67
C LEU A 4 7.11 -2.46 -0.57
N LYS A 5 7.90 -3.43 -0.14
CA LYS A 5 7.43 -4.81 0.06
C LYS A 5 7.19 -5.03 1.54
N ILE A 6 5.95 -5.32 1.91
CA ILE A 6 5.55 -5.48 3.31
C ILE A 6 4.97 -6.85 3.64
N HIS A 7 4.97 -7.77 2.69
CA HIS A 7 4.33 -9.07 2.84
C HIS A 7 4.94 -9.95 3.94
N ASN A 8 6.12 -9.61 4.44
CA ASN A 8 6.79 -10.34 5.53
C ASN A 8 7.00 -9.48 6.77
N LYS A 9 6.36 -8.32 6.86
CA LYS A 9 6.49 -7.42 8.01
C LYS A 9 5.31 -7.59 8.97
N ASP A 10 5.53 -7.23 10.24
CA ASP A 10 4.50 -7.28 11.28
C ASP A 10 3.36 -6.33 10.93
N PRO A 11 2.11 -6.83 10.75
CA PRO A 11 0.99 -5.96 10.38
C PRO A 11 0.67 -4.87 11.38
N ASN A 12 1.09 -5.02 12.63
CA ASN A 12 0.87 -4.00 13.66
C ASN A 12 1.87 -2.84 13.57
N LYS A 13 2.89 -2.96 12.73
CA LYS A 13 3.98 -1.98 12.64
C LYS A 13 4.10 -1.33 11.27
N ILE A 14 3.23 -1.69 10.32
CA ILE A 14 3.38 -1.21 8.95
C ILE A 14 2.67 0.11 8.66
N SER A 15 1.71 0.54 9.49
CA SER A 15 0.93 1.74 9.17
C SER A 15 1.80 2.99 9.04
N SER A 16 2.68 3.24 10.01
CA SER A 16 3.60 4.37 9.94
C SER A 16 4.52 4.28 8.73
N LEU A 17 5.03 3.09 8.45
CA LEU A 17 5.92 2.86 7.33
C LEU A 17 5.23 3.14 5.99
N VAL A 18 3.99 2.66 5.85
CA VAL A 18 3.20 2.87 4.64
C VAL A 18 2.89 4.36 4.46
N GLU A 19 2.42 5.02 5.52
CA GLU A 19 2.10 6.44 5.46
C GLU A 19 3.33 7.26 5.10
N GLN A 20 4.47 7.01 5.74
CA GLN A 20 5.70 7.71 5.44
C GLN A 20 6.14 7.48 4.00
N PHE A 21 6.04 6.26 3.52
CA PHE A 21 6.41 5.92 2.14
C PHE A 21 5.55 6.69 1.12
N ILE A 22 4.24 6.79 1.38
CA ILE A 22 3.34 7.53 0.52
C ILE A 22 3.63 9.03 0.56
N ASP A 23 3.88 9.57 1.75
CA ASP A 23 4.04 11.01 1.93
C ASP A 23 5.38 11.53 1.42
N THR A 24 6.44 10.71 1.48
CA THR A 24 7.80 11.13 1.11
C THR A 24 8.28 10.60 -0.22
N GLY A 25 7.59 9.63 -0.79
CA GLY A 25 8.00 9.01 -2.03
C GLY A 25 7.70 9.85 -3.27
N GLU A 26 8.63 9.85 -4.21
CA GLU A 26 8.36 10.43 -5.52
C GLU A 26 7.43 9.51 -6.30
N ARG A 27 6.41 10.09 -6.90
CA ARG A 27 5.38 9.34 -7.64
C ARG A 27 5.80 9.09 -9.09
N PRO A 28 5.49 7.94 -9.68
CA PRO A 28 4.69 6.84 -9.09
C PRO A 28 5.52 5.93 -8.18
N ILE A 29 4.82 5.34 -7.22
CA ILE A 29 5.38 4.34 -6.30
C ILE A 29 4.46 3.13 -6.25
N GLN A 30 4.95 2.02 -5.70
CA GLN A 30 4.09 0.86 -5.52
C GLN A 30 4.35 0.17 -4.18
N ILE A 31 3.30 -0.47 -3.66
CA ILE A 31 3.35 -1.23 -2.42
C ILE A 31 2.90 -2.66 -2.74
N ILE A 32 3.68 -3.63 -2.27
CA ILE A 32 3.40 -5.05 -2.49
C ILE A 32 3.15 -5.73 -1.14
N THR A 33 2.05 -6.45 -1.04
CA THR A 33 1.71 -7.23 0.16
C THR A 33 1.14 -8.59 -0.26
N ASP A 34 0.88 -9.45 0.73
CA ASP A 34 0.25 -10.74 0.50
C ASP A 34 -1.23 -10.56 0.14
N CYS A 35 -1.76 -11.47 -0.67
CA CYS A 35 -3.17 -11.40 -1.09
C CYS A 35 -4.07 -12.40 -0.36
N GLU A 36 -3.65 -12.86 0.82
CA GLU A 36 -4.45 -13.77 1.63
C GLU A 36 -5.77 -13.11 2.00
N HIS A 37 -6.82 -13.94 2.08
CA HIS A 37 -8.19 -13.47 2.29
C HIS A 37 -8.34 -12.61 3.56
N PHE A 38 -7.67 -12.97 4.65
CA PHE A 38 -7.72 -12.26 5.93
C PHE A 38 -6.43 -11.52 6.26
N SER A 39 -5.69 -11.10 5.26
CA SER A 39 -4.42 -10.39 5.48
C SER A 39 -4.65 -9.05 6.17
N LYS A 40 -4.10 -8.88 7.37
CA LYS A 40 -4.12 -7.60 8.09
C LYS A 40 -3.30 -6.54 7.36
N ARG A 41 -2.21 -6.94 6.73
CA ARG A 41 -1.36 -6.03 5.96
C ARG A 41 -2.13 -5.43 4.81
N LYS A 42 -2.84 -6.26 4.06
CA LYS A 42 -3.68 -5.82 2.95
C LYS A 42 -4.74 -4.83 3.43
N LYS A 43 -5.39 -5.12 4.55
CA LYS A 43 -6.41 -4.23 5.12
C LYS A 43 -5.82 -2.90 5.53
N VAL A 44 -4.68 -2.90 6.22
CA VAL A 44 -4.02 -1.67 6.67
C VAL A 44 -3.67 -0.78 5.48
N VAL A 45 -3.06 -1.34 4.44
CA VAL A 45 -2.71 -0.58 3.24
C VAL A 45 -3.95 -0.04 2.56
N GLY A 46 -4.97 -0.88 2.39
CA GLY A 46 -6.22 -0.47 1.75
C GLY A 46 -6.90 0.67 2.49
N ASP A 47 -6.96 0.61 3.81
CA ASP A 47 -7.57 1.65 4.63
C ASP A 47 -6.82 2.97 4.51
N ILE A 48 -5.49 2.94 4.57
CA ILE A 48 -4.66 4.15 4.43
C ILE A 48 -4.86 4.77 3.04
N LEU A 49 -4.82 3.96 2.00
CA LEU A 49 -4.97 4.45 0.64
C LEU A 49 -6.36 5.03 0.40
N ASN A 50 -7.40 4.41 0.94
CA ASN A 50 -8.76 4.91 0.81
C ASN A 50 -8.94 6.26 1.48
N ILE A 51 -8.36 6.45 2.68
CA ILE A 51 -8.41 7.73 3.38
C ILE A 51 -7.71 8.82 2.56
N LYS A 52 -6.51 8.54 2.09
CA LYS A 52 -5.74 9.52 1.30
C LYS A 52 -6.42 9.84 -0.03
N ARG A 53 -7.04 8.86 -0.66
CA ARG A 53 -7.80 9.09 -1.90
C ARG A 53 -9.03 9.95 -1.63
N SER A 54 -9.73 9.71 -0.52
CA SER A 54 -10.89 10.52 -0.13
C SER A 54 -10.51 11.98 0.11
N ASN A 55 -9.30 12.22 0.60
CA ASN A 55 -8.76 13.56 0.82
C ASN A 55 -8.14 14.15 -0.46
N LYS A 56 -8.24 13.44 -1.58
CA LYS A 56 -7.70 13.87 -2.89
C LYS A 56 -6.18 14.03 -2.90
N GLU A 57 -5.49 13.36 -2.01
CA GLU A 57 -4.02 13.41 -1.94
C GLU A 57 -3.35 12.50 -2.95
N ILE A 58 -4.01 11.40 -3.31
CA ILE A 58 -3.46 10.38 -4.21
C ILE A 58 -4.52 9.82 -5.15
N LYS A 59 -4.01 9.16 -6.21
CA LYS A 59 -4.80 8.25 -7.05
C LYS A 59 -4.07 6.92 -7.04
N TYR A 60 -4.81 5.82 -7.04
CA TYR A 60 -4.18 4.51 -7.08
C TYR A 60 -5.06 3.49 -7.79
N TYR A 61 -4.43 2.38 -8.20
CA TYR A 61 -5.14 1.18 -8.60
C TYR A 61 -4.44 -0.04 -8.01
N CYS A 62 -5.22 -1.12 -7.90
CA CYS A 62 -4.77 -2.36 -7.27
C CYS A 62 -4.72 -3.47 -8.30
N MET A 63 -3.64 -4.26 -8.28
CA MET A 63 -3.47 -5.41 -9.14
C MET A 63 -3.31 -6.66 -8.29
N PHE A 64 -4.06 -7.71 -8.62
CA PHE A 64 -3.98 -8.98 -7.92
C PHE A 64 -3.11 -9.94 -8.73
N ASN A 65 -1.94 -10.24 -8.20
CA ASN A 65 -0.99 -11.20 -8.79
C ASN A 65 -0.66 -12.24 -7.71
N THR A 66 -1.45 -13.31 -7.64
CA THR A 66 -1.22 -14.35 -6.64
C THR A 66 0.24 -14.79 -6.63
N PRO A 67 0.91 -14.88 -5.46
CA PRO A 67 0.35 -14.71 -4.10
C PRO A 67 0.37 -13.29 -3.56
N TYR A 68 0.55 -12.28 -4.38
CA TYR A 68 0.71 -10.90 -3.94
C TYR A 68 -0.35 -9.96 -4.49
N VAL A 69 -0.52 -8.84 -3.79
CA VAL A 69 -1.32 -7.70 -4.24
C VAL A 69 -0.37 -6.52 -4.40
N THR A 70 -0.48 -5.80 -5.50
CA THR A 70 0.32 -4.61 -5.78
C THR A 70 -0.60 -3.40 -5.91
N TRP A 71 -0.34 -2.38 -5.11
CA TRP A 71 -0.99 -1.07 -5.26
C TRP A 71 -0.01 -0.14 -5.94
N ARG A 72 -0.41 0.43 -7.06
CA ARG A 72 0.39 1.43 -7.76
C ARG A 72 -0.23 2.79 -7.52
N ILE A 73 0.55 3.72 -6.99
CA ILE A 73 0.07 5.00 -6.49
C ILE A 73 0.63 6.12 -7.35
N TYR A 74 -0.28 6.99 -7.82
CA TYR A 74 0.03 8.14 -8.65
C TYR A 74 -0.32 9.42 -7.91
N LYS A 75 0.30 10.49 -8.35
CA LYS A 75 0.07 11.85 -7.87
C LYS A 75 0.35 12.01 -6.37
#